data_251c570f7d76927d968ef9a74bc79161
#
_entry.id   251c570f7d76927d968ef9a74bc79161
#
_cell.length_a   1.000
_cell.length_b   1.000
_cell.length_c   1.000
_cell.angle_alpha   90.00
_cell.angle_beta   90.00
_cell.angle_gamma   90.00
#
_symmetry.space_group_name_H-M   'P 1'
#
loop_
_entity.id
_entity.type
_entity.pdbx_description
1 polymer ?
#
loop_
_entity_poly.entity_id
_entity_poly.type
_entity_poly.pdbx_seq_one_letter_code
_entity_poly.pdbx_strand_id
1 'polypeptide(L)'
;MMAYIGAAIAIHPLSGSAGIKADSLPPSYVPHRVWDTKHKRFIDFEAMIAAVSGVDVLFLGEQHDDPGTHRLEVATLEGLARRRGNVVLAMEMFERDVQPTLDGYLSGRVSEGAFLSGSRPWPRYATDYRPLVEFARGSKWPVIASDVPRRLASLVSHRGLRTILDSISTTDRAFAARDLLCPHDDYFGKFAKTMEGMPSHSGDSTKESAAEKAATIERIYQAQCIKDETMSESVARYYIAAPAGALVVHVNGAFHSDYGLGTAERVKRRLPGKKVSVVSFVPVHDLDAAEGKSRRTLADYVVFTLAPAAHPAATP
;
A
#
# COMPACT_ATOMS: atom_id res chain seq x y z
N MET A 1 65.48 -45.13 26.08
CA MET A 1 64.76 -45.86 25.05
C MET A 1 63.24 -45.69 25.36
N MET A 2 62.61 -44.66 24.86
CA MET A 2 61.17 -44.34 25.10
C MET A 2 60.40 -44.59 23.80
N ALA A 3 59.43 -45.50 23.85
CA ALA A 3 58.58 -45.84 22.73
C ALA A 3 57.42 -44.89 22.68
N TYR A 4 57.22 -44.17 21.54
CA TYR A 4 56.04 -43.38 21.24
C TYR A 4 54.96 -44.31 20.65
N ILE A 5 53.80 -44.38 21.31
CA ILE A 5 52.62 -45.02 20.81
C ILE A 5 51.76 -43.94 20.08
N GLY A 6 51.74 -44.00 18.76
CA GLY A 6 50.88 -43.13 17.93
C GLY A 6 49.46 -43.67 17.92
N ALA A 7 48.52 -42.90 18.45
CA ALA A 7 47.09 -43.15 18.30
C ALA A 7 46.62 -42.57 16.96
N ALA A 8 46.20 -43.41 16.05
CA ALA A 8 45.53 -42.99 14.79
C ALA A 8 44.09 -42.61 15.08
N ILE A 9 43.76 -41.33 14.89
CA ILE A 9 42.37 -40.84 14.94
C ILE A 9 41.72 -41.14 13.58
N ALA A 10 40.77 -42.06 13.59
CA ALA A 10 39.94 -42.34 12.42
C ALA A 10 38.94 -41.18 12.19
N ILE A 11 39.15 -40.39 11.14
CA ILE A 11 38.19 -39.37 10.69
C ILE A 11 37.09 -40.09 9.91
N HIS A 12 35.89 -40.18 10.50
CA HIS A 12 34.71 -40.63 9.79
C HIS A 12 34.20 -39.46 8.92
N PRO A 13 33.92 -39.68 7.62
CA PRO A 13 33.28 -38.65 6.82
C PRO A 13 31.83 -38.50 7.29
N LEU A 14 31.46 -37.30 7.72
CA LEU A 14 30.08 -36.91 7.94
C LEU A 14 29.36 -36.86 6.56
N SER A 15 28.80 -37.99 6.17
CA SER A 15 27.88 -38.08 5.04
C SER A 15 26.54 -37.52 5.46
N GLY A 16 26.09 -36.52 4.77
CA GLY A 16 24.70 -36.06 4.85
C GLY A 16 24.48 -34.56 5.02
N SER A 17 25.10 -33.76 4.16
CA SER A 17 24.51 -32.46 3.88
C SER A 17 23.24 -32.71 3.05
N ALA A 18 22.07 -32.78 3.72
CA ALA A 18 20.80 -32.63 3.02
C ALA A 18 20.80 -31.22 2.43
N GLY A 19 21.17 -31.11 1.15
CA GLY A 19 21.11 -29.87 0.42
C GLY A 19 19.68 -29.35 0.48
N ILE A 20 19.48 -28.21 1.13
CA ILE A 20 18.24 -27.44 1.03
C ILE A 20 18.08 -27.20 -0.46
N LYS A 21 17.00 -27.75 -1.07
CA LYS A 21 16.70 -27.50 -2.46
C LYS A 21 16.53 -25.98 -2.62
N ALA A 22 17.33 -25.37 -3.47
CA ALA A 22 17.30 -23.93 -3.74
C ALA A 22 15.90 -23.42 -4.12
N ASP A 23 15.04 -24.28 -4.63
CA ASP A 23 13.67 -23.97 -5.02
C ASP A 23 12.67 -23.83 -3.85
N SER A 24 13.07 -24.06 -2.60
CA SER A 24 12.18 -24.03 -1.43
C SER A 24 12.17 -22.72 -0.65
N LEU A 25 13.09 -21.81 -0.92
CA LEU A 25 13.14 -20.49 -0.28
C LEU A 25 12.70 -19.41 -1.28
N PRO A 26 11.83 -18.48 -0.84
CA PRO A 26 11.52 -17.34 -1.69
C PRO A 26 12.81 -16.57 -2.01
N PRO A 27 12.99 -16.07 -3.23
CA PRO A 27 14.19 -15.36 -3.62
C PRO A 27 14.42 -14.18 -2.67
N SER A 28 15.61 -14.07 -2.10
CA SER A 28 15.99 -12.98 -1.18
C SER A 28 16.08 -11.62 -1.89
N TYR A 29 16.36 -11.64 -3.19
CA TYR A 29 16.46 -10.44 -4.03
C TYR A 29 15.16 -10.16 -4.76
N VAL A 30 14.75 -8.87 -4.81
CA VAL A 30 13.63 -8.38 -5.63
C VAL A 30 14.20 -7.56 -6.77
N PRO A 31 14.13 -8.05 -8.02
CA PRO A 31 14.55 -7.26 -9.17
C PRO A 31 13.73 -5.97 -9.28
N HIS A 32 14.39 -4.83 -9.37
CA HIS A 32 13.74 -3.53 -9.51
C HIS A 32 14.67 -2.47 -10.11
N ARG A 33 14.08 -1.38 -10.59
CA ARG A 33 14.80 -0.15 -10.97
C ARG A 33 14.04 1.06 -10.44
N VAL A 34 14.76 2.07 -9.96
CA VAL A 34 14.16 3.29 -9.41
C VAL A 34 14.42 4.46 -10.33
N TRP A 35 13.34 5.09 -10.78
CA TRP A 35 13.39 6.33 -11.55
C TRP A 35 13.13 7.54 -10.66
N ASP A 36 14.07 8.47 -10.63
CA ASP A 36 13.91 9.79 -10.01
C ASP A 36 13.32 10.75 -11.06
N THR A 37 12.06 11.07 -10.86
CA THR A 37 11.28 11.91 -11.79
C THR A 37 11.83 13.33 -11.88
N LYS A 38 12.24 13.91 -10.75
CA LYS A 38 12.77 15.26 -10.68
C LYS A 38 14.09 15.40 -11.44
N HIS A 39 15.01 14.47 -11.24
CA HIS A 39 16.34 14.51 -11.87
C HIS A 39 16.39 13.74 -13.19
N LYS A 40 15.29 13.09 -13.62
CA LYS A 40 15.14 12.38 -14.90
C LYS A 40 16.23 11.32 -15.12
N ARG A 41 16.50 10.52 -14.10
CA ARG A 41 17.53 9.47 -14.12
C ARG A 41 17.15 8.28 -13.26
N PHE A 42 17.73 7.14 -13.57
CA PHE A 42 17.71 6.00 -12.68
C PHE A 42 18.68 6.21 -11.52
N ILE A 43 18.28 5.80 -10.34
CA ILE A 43 19.08 5.85 -9.10
C ILE A 43 18.99 4.51 -8.39
N ASP A 44 19.83 4.27 -7.39
CA ASP A 44 19.70 3.12 -6.52
C ASP A 44 18.59 3.30 -5.47
N PHE A 45 18.14 2.19 -4.90
CA PHE A 45 17.04 2.17 -3.94
C PHE A 45 17.37 2.94 -2.66
N GLU A 46 18.62 2.85 -2.17
CA GLU A 46 19.05 3.56 -0.96
C GLU A 46 19.08 5.08 -1.16
N ALA A 47 19.42 5.56 -2.35
CA ALA A 47 19.33 6.98 -2.68
C ALA A 47 17.89 7.50 -2.63
N MET A 48 16.92 6.70 -3.13
CA MET A 48 15.50 7.01 -2.97
C MET A 48 15.12 7.04 -1.49
N ILE A 49 15.46 6.01 -0.71
CA ILE A 49 15.15 5.96 0.73
C ILE A 49 15.72 7.19 1.46
N ALA A 50 16.96 7.57 1.15
CA ALA A 50 17.57 8.76 1.74
C ALA A 50 16.77 10.03 1.43
N ALA A 51 16.31 10.19 0.20
CA ALA A 51 15.51 11.34 -0.21
C ALA A 51 14.13 11.36 0.46
N VAL A 52 13.39 10.25 0.43
CA VAL A 52 12.03 10.17 1.02
C VAL A 52 12.06 10.17 2.55
N SER A 53 13.20 9.88 3.19
CA SER A 53 13.31 10.03 4.64
C SER A 53 13.21 11.49 5.11
N GLY A 54 13.37 12.48 4.22
CA GLY A 54 13.31 13.91 4.52
C GLY A 54 11.93 14.55 4.37
N VAL A 55 10.86 13.76 4.09
CA VAL A 55 9.50 14.30 3.91
C VAL A 55 8.66 14.14 5.19
N ASP A 56 7.50 14.78 5.22
CA ASP A 56 6.53 14.70 6.31
C ASP A 56 5.53 13.57 6.09
N VAL A 57 5.11 13.35 4.84
CA VAL A 57 4.21 12.26 4.43
C VAL A 57 4.75 11.58 3.19
N LEU A 58 4.85 10.27 3.22
CA LEU A 58 5.24 9.41 2.11
C LEU A 58 4.08 8.51 1.72
N PHE A 59 3.70 8.54 0.45
CA PHE A 59 2.77 7.58 -0.13
C PHE A 59 3.54 6.46 -0.84
N LEU A 60 3.16 5.22 -0.57
CA LEU A 60 3.60 4.03 -1.28
C LEU A 60 2.40 3.50 -2.07
N GLY A 61 2.38 3.81 -3.37
CA GLY A 61 1.31 3.43 -4.29
C GLY A 61 1.57 2.06 -4.88
N GLU A 62 0.82 1.06 -4.45
CA GLU A 62 1.02 -0.36 -4.81
C GLU A 62 0.11 -0.83 -5.94
N GLN A 63 0.53 -1.94 -6.59
CA GLN A 63 -0.37 -2.85 -7.29
C GLN A 63 -0.68 -4.00 -6.32
N HIS A 64 -1.94 -4.13 -5.92
CA HIS A 64 -2.35 -5.05 -4.84
C HIS A 64 -1.99 -6.52 -5.05
N ASP A 65 -1.72 -6.93 -6.27
CA ASP A 65 -1.43 -8.31 -6.66
C ASP A 65 0.04 -8.54 -7.07
N ASP A 66 0.92 -7.55 -6.86
CA ASP A 66 2.35 -7.68 -7.14
C ASP A 66 3.16 -8.01 -5.89
N PRO A 67 3.60 -9.27 -5.70
CA PRO A 67 4.43 -9.66 -4.55
C PRO A 67 5.78 -8.94 -4.50
N GLY A 68 6.30 -8.48 -5.63
CA GLY A 68 7.53 -7.70 -5.72
C GLY A 68 7.36 -6.35 -5.02
N THR A 69 6.24 -5.69 -5.26
CA THR A 69 5.87 -4.43 -4.60
C THR A 69 5.85 -4.60 -3.09
N HIS A 70 5.11 -5.57 -2.54
CA HIS A 70 4.97 -5.73 -1.08
C HIS A 70 6.30 -5.98 -0.37
N ARG A 71 7.23 -6.69 -1.01
CA ARG A 71 8.58 -6.88 -0.46
C ARG A 71 9.40 -5.59 -0.48
N LEU A 72 9.26 -4.75 -1.49
CA LEU A 72 9.94 -3.46 -1.57
C LEU A 72 9.30 -2.41 -0.63
N GLU A 73 8.02 -2.53 -0.31
CA GLU A 73 7.39 -1.75 0.75
C GLU A 73 8.03 -2.05 2.12
N VAL A 74 8.19 -3.34 2.47
CA VAL A 74 8.90 -3.74 3.69
C VAL A 74 10.33 -3.21 3.69
N ALA A 75 11.07 -3.37 2.58
CA ALA A 75 12.41 -2.85 2.44
C ALA A 75 12.47 -1.31 2.58
N THR A 76 11.41 -0.61 2.13
CA THR A 76 11.27 0.83 2.33
C THR A 76 11.11 1.16 3.81
N LEU A 77 10.26 0.45 4.55
CA LEU A 77 10.11 0.66 6.01
C LEU A 77 11.41 0.37 6.76
N GLU A 78 12.13 -0.70 6.41
CA GLU A 78 13.45 -1.04 6.97
C GLU A 78 14.47 0.08 6.70
N GLY A 79 14.48 0.61 5.49
CA GLY A 79 15.34 1.73 5.10
C GLY A 79 15.02 3.02 5.86
N LEU A 80 13.75 3.30 6.06
CA LEU A 80 13.30 4.45 6.85
C LEU A 80 13.61 4.28 8.34
N ALA A 81 13.48 3.08 8.90
CA ALA A 81 13.80 2.81 10.31
C ALA A 81 15.25 3.13 10.66
N ARG A 82 16.18 2.92 9.71
CA ARG A 82 17.59 3.29 9.89
C ARG A 82 17.82 4.81 9.91
N ARG A 83 16.87 5.62 9.44
CA ARG A 83 17.02 7.06 9.23
C ARG A 83 16.08 7.92 10.07
N ARG A 84 14.98 7.32 10.55
CA ARG A 84 13.91 8.05 11.26
C ARG A 84 13.45 7.30 12.50
N GLY A 85 13.47 7.97 13.66
CA GLY A 85 12.97 7.40 14.92
C GLY A 85 11.45 7.43 15.05
N ASN A 86 10.80 8.44 14.46
CA ASN A 86 9.37 8.68 14.62
C ASN A 86 8.65 8.43 13.29
N VAL A 87 8.20 7.21 13.07
CA VAL A 87 7.42 6.82 11.88
C VAL A 87 6.04 6.33 12.32
N VAL A 88 5.03 6.69 11.56
CA VAL A 88 3.65 6.20 11.67
C VAL A 88 3.32 5.50 10.37
N LEU A 89 2.86 4.25 10.44
CA LEU A 89 2.39 3.50 9.26
C LEU A 89 0.87 3.63 9.15
N ALA A 90 0.37 4.23 8.08
CA ALA A 90 -1.05 4.27 7.76
C ALA A 90 -1.33 3.32 6.60
N MET A 91 -2.42 2.57 6.66
CA MET A 91 -2.73 1.53 5.67
C MET A 91 -4.18 1.64 5.19
N GLU A 92 -4.38 1.66 3.87
CA GLU A 92 -5.70 1.56 3.24
C GLU A 92 -6.41 0.26 3.61
N MET A 93 -5.63 -0.81 3.80
CA MET A 93 -6.12 -2.18 4.02
C MET A 93 -6.86 -2.37 5.33
N PHE A 94 -6.85 -1.38 6.21
CA PHE A 94 -7.61 -1.38 7.46
C PHE A 94 -8.60 -0.23 7.51
N GLU A 95 -9.84 -0.58 7.85
CA GLU A 95 -10.96 0.35 7.98
C GLU A 95 -10.95 1.00 9.39
N ARG A 96 -11.35 2.27 9.51
CA ARG A 96 -11.29 3.04 10.78
C ARG A 96 -11.97 2.37 11.96
N ASP A 97 -13.03 1.61 11.74
CA ASP A 97 -13.78 0.96 12.81
C ASP A 97 -13.04 -0.22 13.44
N VAL A 98 -11.96 -0.71 12.81
CA VAL A 98 -11.11 -1.77 13.39
C VAL A 98 -9.88 -1.24 14.13
N GLN A 99 -9.66 0.07 14.21
CA GLN A 99 -8.51 0.65 14.91
C GLN A 99 -8.32 0.10 16.34
N PRO A 100 -9.38 -0.02 17.18
CA PRO A 100 -9.19 -0.56 18.53
C PRO A 100 -8.66 -2.00 18.57
N THR A 101 -9.08 -2.83 17.60
CA THR A 101 -8.61 -4.22 17.45
C THR A 101 -7.14 -4.26 16.99
N LEU A 102 -6.77 -3.39 16.05
CA LEU A 102 -5.40 -3.23 15.57
C LEU A 102 -4.48 -2.74 16.71
N ASP A 103 -4.88 -1.71 17.47
CA ASP A 103 -4.13 -1.23 18.63
C ASP A 103 -3.96 -2.30 19.71
N GLY A 104 -5.00 -3.12 19.91
CA GLY A 104 -4.95 -4.26 20.81
C GLY A 104 -3.90 -5.29 20.39
N TYR A 105 -3.82 -5.58 19.09
CA TYR A 105 -2.83 -6.49 18.51
C TYR A 105 -1.40 -5.93 18.60
N LEU A 106 -1.20 -4.69 18.21
CA LEU A 106 0.12 -4.04 18.27
C LEU A 106 0.69 -3.99 19.67
N SER A 107 -0.16 -3.77 20.66
CA SER A 107 0.22 -3.74 22.08
C SER A 107 0.32 -5.14 22.75
N GLY A 108 0.02 -6.21 22.03
CA GLY A 108 0.05 -7.59 22.54
C GLY A 108 -1.13 -7.96 23.44
N ARG A 109 -2.15 -7.09 23.58
CA ARG A 109 -3.38 -7.38 24.35
C ARG A 109 -4.35 -8.31 23.62
N VAL A 110 -4.26 -8.34 22.32
CA VAL A 110 -5.09 -9.16 21.42
C VAL A 110 -4.18 -10.14 20.68
N SER A 111 -4.54 -11.42 20.64
CA SER A 111 -3.81 -12.41 19.85
C SER A 111 -3.98 -12.17 18.34
N GLU A 112 -3.06 -12.69 17.53
CA GLU A 112 -3.16 -12.58 16.06
C GLU A 112 -4.48 -13.18 15.53
N GLY A 113 -4.89 -14.35 16.04
CA GLY A 113 -6.16 -14.96 15.63
C GLY A 113 -7.38 -14.11 15.93
N ALA A 114 -7.43 -13.47 17.12
CA ALA A 114 -8.52 -12.56 17.47
C ALA A 114 -8.46 -11.27 16.63
N PHE A 115 -7.27 -10.75 16.36
CA PHE A 115 -7.07 -9.61 15.46
C PHE A 115 -7.59 -9.93 14.04
N LEU A 116 -7.19 -11.06 13.45
CA LEU A 116 -7.63 -11.46 12.12
C LEU A 116 -9.15 -11.63 12.04
N SER A 117 -9.76 -12.24 13.07
CA SER A 117 -11.22 -12.41 13.12
C SER A 117 -11.98 -11.08 13.25
N GLY A 118 -11.40 -10.09 13.94
CA GLY A 118 -12.05 -8.81 14.23
C GLY A 118 -11.73 -7.68 13.25
N SER A 119 -10.65 -7.79 12.46
CA SER A 119 -10.16 -6.71 11.59
C SER A 119 -10.56 -6.84 10.12
N ARG A 120 -11.18 -7.93 9.71
CA ARG A 120 -11.57 -8.16 8.32
C ARG A 120 -10.41 -7.94 7.32
N PRO A 121 -9.24 -8.57 7.52
CA PRO A 121 -8.08 -8.31 6.71
C PRO A 121 -8.35 -8.61 5.24
N TRP A 122 -7.64 -7.91 4.38
CA TRP A 122 -7.74 -8.14 2.94
C TRP A 122 -7.24 -9.54 2.55
N PRO A 123 -7.68 -10.09 1.39
CA PRO A 123 -7.10 -11.30 0.83
C PRO A 123 -5.58 -11.21 0.78
N ARG A 124 -4.89 -12.32 0.98
CA ARG A 124 -3.42 -12.40 1.01
C ARG A 124 -2.75 -11.58 2.13
N TYR A 125 -3.49 -11.19 3.17
CA TYR A 125 -2.92 -10.47 4.32
C TYR A 125 -1.64 -11.14 4.84
N ALA A 126 -1.63 -12.47 4.95
CA ALA A 126 -0.51 -13.23 5.52
C ALA A 126 0.81 -13.04 4.75
N THR A 127 0.74 -12.88 3.44
CA THR A 127 1.92 -12.76 2.56
C THR A 127 2.27 -11.31 2.25
N ASP A 128 1.27 -10.46 2.04
CA ASP A 128 1.45 -9.14 1.47
C ASP A 128 1.49 -8.05 2.56
N TYR A 129 0.56 -8.05 3.51
CA TYR A 129 0.39 -6.94 4.47
C TYR A 129 0.88 -7.26 5.88
N ARG A 130 0.84 -8.54 6.29
CA ARG A 130 1.36 -8.97 7.60
C ARG A 130 2.81 -8.56 7.83
N PRO A 131 3.73 -8.69 6.85
CA PRO A 131 5.13 -8.26 7.04
C PRO A 131 5.27 -6.78 7.40
N LEU A 132 4.45 -5.89 6.81
CA LEU A 132 4.43 -4.46 7.13
C LEU A 132 3.96 -4.21 8.57
N VAL A 133 2.86 -4.87 8.96
CA VAL A 133 2.29 -4.75 10.32
C VAL A 133 3.27 -5.29 11.37
N GLU A 134 3.89 -6.45 11.13
CA GLU A 134 4.88 -7.04 12.05
C GLU A 134 6.14 -6.19 12.15
N PHE A 135 6.61 -5.63 11.04
CA PHE A 135 7.73 -4.70 11.07
C PHE A 135 7.42 -3.46 11.92
N ALA A 136 6.25 -2.85 11.71
CA ALA A 136 5.81 -1.70 12.50
C ALA A 136 5.67 -2.06 13.99
N ARG A 137 5.06 -3.23 14.30
CA ARG A 137 4.93 -3.74 15.67
C ARG A 137 6.29 -3.94 16.35
N GLY A 138 7.24 -4.59 15.66
CA GLY A 138 8.61 -4.80 16.15
C GLY A 138 9.36 -3.48 16.37
N SER A 139 9.13 -2.51 15.51
CA SER A 139 9.67 -1.14 15.59
C SER A 139 8.94 -0.24 16.58
N LYS A 140 7.84 -0.71 17.19
CA LYS A 140 6.94 0.06 18.06
C LYS A 140 6.36 1.30 17.37
N TRP A 141 6.12 1.20 16.07
CA TRP A 141 5.46 2.25 15.31
C TRP A 141 3.94 2.13 15.42
N PRO A 142 3.21 3.23 15.54
CA PRO A 142 1.76 3.20 15.40
C PRO A 142 1.37 2.73 13.99
N VAL A 143 0.32 1.89 13.90
CA VAL A 143 -0.30 1.52 12.63
C VAL A 143 -1.73 2.05 12.63
N ILE A 144 -2.10 2.75 11.57
CA ILE A 144 -3.34 3.47 11.43
C ILE A 144 -4.24 2.77 10.43
N ALA A 145 -5.42 2.39 10.88
CA ALA A 145 -6.53 1.98 10.05
C ALA A 145 -7.11 3.24 9.36
N SER A 146 -6.71 3.47 8.09
CA SER A 146 -6.94 4.78 7.48
C SER A 146 -8.22 4.87 6.67
N ASP A 147 -8.73 3.76 6.14
CA ASP A 147 -9.85 3.77 5.19
C ASP A 147 -11.24 3.85 5.88
N VAL A 148 -12.23 4.27 5.13
CA VAL A 148 -13.63 4.22 5.54
C VAL A 148 -14.12 2.75 5.54
N PRO A 149 -15.01 2.35 6.46
CA PRO A 149 -15.60 1.01 6.39
C PRO A 149 -16.18 0.70 5.01
N ARG A 150 -15.75 -0.43 4.42
CA ARG A 150 -16.13 -0.86 3.08
C ARG A 150 -17.65 -0.84 2.86
N ARG A 151 -18.43 -1.20 3.92
CA ARG A 151 -19.90 -1.13 3.87
C ARG A 151 -20.41 0.27 3.54
N LEU A 152 -19.77 1.34 4.03
CA LEU A 152 -20.16 2.71 3.73
C LEU A 152 -19.82 3.10 2.29
N ALA A 153 -18.60 2.80 1.83
CA ALA A 153 -18.23 3.03 0.44
C ALA A 153 -19.14 2.25 -0.53
N SER A 154 -19.50 1.00 -0.21
CA SER A 154 -20.44 0.21 -1.00
C SER A 154 -21.84 0.83 -1.03
N LEU A 155 -22.37 1.30 0.10
CA LEU A 155 -23.65 2.00 0.11
C LEU A 155 -23.61 3.26 -0.76
N VAL A 156 -22.51 4.02 -0.72
CA VAL A 156 -22.33 5.22 -1.56
C VAL A 156 -22.31 4.86 -3.04
N SER A 157 -21.63 3.80 -3.45
CA SER A 157 -21.59 3.37 -4.86
C SER A 157 -22.97 2.96 -5.41
N HIS A 158 -23.86 2.50 -4.56
CA HIS A 158 -25.22 2.12 -4.97
C HIS A 158 -26.22 3.27 -4.89
N ARG A 159 -26.12 4.14 -3.89
CA ARG A 159 -27.17 5.11 -3.54
C ARG A 159 -26.74 6.58 -3.66
N GLY A 160 -25.45 6.84 -3.90
CA GLY A 160 -24.87 8.17 -3.93
C GLY A 160 -24.52 8.71 -2.53
N LEU A 161 -23.50 9.56 -2.50
CA LEU A 161 -22.91 10.09 -1.27
C LEU A 161 -23.93 10.86 -0.41
N ARG A 162 -24.67 11.79 -1.03
CA ARG A 162 -25.65 12.62 -0.31
C ARG A 162 -26.70 11.78 0.40
N THR A 163 -27.32 10.85 -0.34
CA THR A 163 -28.36 9.97 0.21
C THR A 163 -27.85 9.17 1.42
N ILE A 164 -26.60 8.73 1.36
CA ILE A 164 -26.00 7.98 2.46
C ILE A 164 -25.72 8.88 3.65
N LEU A 165 -25.10 10.04 3.44
CA LEU A 165 -24.80 10.97 4.54
C LEU A 165 -26.06 11.43 5.30
N ASP A 166 -27.18 11.59 4.61
CA ASP A 166 -28.45 11.98 5.21
C ASP A 166 -29.16 10.84 6.00
N SER A 167 -28.71 9.58 5.82
CA SER A 167 -29.40 8.39 6.35
C SER A 167 -28.57 7.51 7.30
N ILE A 168 -27.24 7.66 7.37
CA ILE A 168 -26.40 6.83 8.22
C ILE A 168 -26.46 7.25 9.69
N SER A 169 -26.17 6.31 10.59
CA SER A 169 -26.08 6.57 12.02
C SER A 169 -24.94 7.55 12.36
N THR A 170 -25.05 8.23 13.51
CA THR A 170 -23.96 9.09 14.02
C THR A 170 -22.66 8.31 14.23
N THR A 171 -22.76 7.05 14.64
CA THR A 171 -21.61 6.15 14.79
C THR A 171 -20.93 5.87 13.46
N ASP A 172 -21.70 5.54 12.43
CA ASP A 172 -21.15 5.31 11.09
C ASP A 172 -20.58 6.59 10.49
N ARG A 173 -21.22 7.72 10.73
CA ARG A 173 -20.74 9.02 10.27
C ARG A 173 -19.35 9.37 10.86
N ALA A 174 -19.06 8.94 12.07
CA ALA A 174 -17.77 9.16 12.72
C ALA A 174 -16.61 8.40 12.05
N PHE A 175 -16.89 7.35 11.30
CA PHE A 175 -15.88 6.60 10.55
C PHE A 175 -15.57 7.21 9.17
N ALA A 176 -16.38 8.10 8.65
CA ALA A 176 -16.07 8.85 7.44
C ALA A 176 -15.38 10.20 7.78
N ALA A 177 -14.67 10.76 6.82
CA ALA A 177 -14.10 12.10 6.98
C ALA A 177 -15.18 13.14 7.30
N ARG A 178 -14.82 14.17 8.07
CA ARG A 178 -15.72 15.29 8.38
C ARG A 178 -16.06 16.08 7.15
N ASP A 179 -15.02 16.42 6.37
CA ASP A 179 -15.15 17.17 5.12
C ASP A 179 -14.97 16.21 3.95
N LEU A 180 -15.99 16.15 3.12
CA LEU A 180 -16.07 15.30 1.93
C LEU A 180 -16.22 16.20 0.70
N LEU A 181 -15.10 16.46 0.02
CA LEU A 181 -15.06 17.27 -1.20
C LEU A 181 -14.76 16.35 -2.39
N CYS A 182 -15.75 16.16 -3.25
CA CYS A 182 -15.68 15.30 -4.43
C CYS A 182 -15.76 16.15 -5.71
N PRO A 183 -14.74 16.94 -6.04
CA PRO A 183 -14.76 17.79 -7.22
C PRO A 183 -14.61 16.97 -8.50
N HIS A 184 -15.16 17.49 -9.60
CA HIS A 184 -14.89 17.00 -10.95
C HIS A 184 -13.61 17.66 -11.50
N ASP A 185 -12.49 17.27 -10.95
CA ASP A 185 -11.15 17.73 -11.29
C ASP A 185 -10.38 16.73 -12.18
N ASP A 186 -9.08 16.90 -12.31
CA ASP A 186 -8.21 15.99 -13.07
C ASP A 186 -8.27 14.54 -12.53
N TYR A 187 -8.48 14.37 -11.22
CA TYR A 187 -8.65 13.06 -10.61
C TYR A 187 -9.93 12.38 -11.08
N PHE A 188 -11.06 13.12 -11.07
CA PHE A 188 -12.31 12.62 -11.64
C PHE A 188 -12.16 12.26 -13.12
N GLY A 189 -11.48 13.10 -13.91
CA GLY A 189 -11.27 12.83 -15.33
C GLY A 189 -10.48 11.53 -15.58
N LYS A 190 -9.44 11.28 -14.79
CA LYS A 190 -8.68 10.01 -14.86
C LYS A 190 -9.52 8.82 -14.41
N PHE A 191 -10.29 8.98 -13.34
CA PHE A 191 -11.19 7.95 -12.81
C PHE A 191 -12.25 7.56 -13.86
N ALA A 192 -12.96 8.54 -14.40
CA ALA A 192 -13.99 8.30 -15.41
C ALA A 192 -13.43 7.57 -16.64
N LYS A 193 -12.26 8.00 -17.14
CA LYS A 193 -11.59 7.34 -18.26
C LYS A 193 -11.22 5.88 -17.96
N THR A 194 -10.77 5.59 -16.74
CA THR A 194 -10.45 4.23 -16.32
C THR A 194 -11.73 3.37 -16.28
N MET A 195 -12.81 3.91 -15.72
CA MET A 195 -14.09 3.21 -15.63
C MET A 195 -14.74 2.96 -16.99
N GLU A 196 -14.59 3.89 -17.94
CA GLU A 196 -15.07 3.72 -19.32
C GLU A 196 -14.42 2.55 -20.04
N GLY A 197 -13.15 2.27 -19.73
CA GLY A 197 -12.37 1.17 -20.29
C GLY A 197 -12.63 -0.20 -19.64
N MET A 198 -13.35 -0.25 -18.51
CA MET A 198 -13.66 -1.51 -17.82
C MET A 198 -14.90 -2.17 -18.43
N PRO A 199 -14.91 -3.52 -18.55
CA PRO A 199 -16.14 -4.25 -18.93
C PRO A 199 -17.27 -3.93 -17.95
N SER A 200 -18.48 -3.68 -18.45
CA SER A 200 -19.64 -3.48 -17.58
C SER A 200 -19.93 -4.73 -16.75
N HIS A 201 -20.15 -4.55 -15.46
CA HIS A 201 -20.46 -5.65 -14.53
C HIS A 201 -21.90 -6.20 -14.72
N SER A 202 -22.74 -5.49 -15.47
CA SER A 202 -24.05 -5.99 -15.91
C SER A 202 -23.84 -6.81 -17.18
N GLY A 203 -24.12 -8.10 -17.15
CA GLY A 203 -23.89 -9.04 -18.26
C GLY A 203 -24.67 -8.73 -19.56
N ASP A 204 -25.27 -7.53 -19.68
CA ASP A 204 -25.97 -7.04 -20.87
C ASP A 204 -25.62 -5.57 -21.10
N SER A 205 -24.39 -5.33 -21.58
CA SER A 205 -23.86 -3.98 -21.87
C SER A 205 -24.54 -3.27 -23.05
N THR A 206 -25.46 -3.92 -23.74
CA THR A 206 -26.09 -3.38 -24.95
C THR A 206 -27.33 -2.50 -24.68
N LYS A 207 -27.78 -2.41 -23.40
CA LYS A 207 -29.02 -1.72 -23.02
C LYS A 207 -28.83 -0.49 -22.14
N GLU A 208 -27.63 -0.25 -21.56
CA GLU A 208 -27.42 0.89 -20.69
C GLU A 208 -27.24 2.18 -21.50
N SER A 209 -28.04 3.18 -21.23
CA SER A 209 -27.92 4.49 -21.87
C SER A 209 -26.67 5.23 -21.42
N ALA A 210 -26.17 6.18 -22.22
CA ALA A 210 -25.01 7.00 -21.83
C ALA A 210 -25.24 7.76 -20.52
N ALA A 211 -26.47 8.18 -20.25
CA ALA A 211 -26.84 8.86 -19.01
C ALA A 211 -26.76 7.92 -17.78
N GLU A 212 -27.24 6.70 -17.91
CA GLU A 212 -27.17 5.69 -16.84
C GLU A 212 -25.70 5.31 -16.55
N LYS A 213 -24.90 5.13 -17.58
CA LYS A 213 -23.44 4.88 -17.44
C LYS A 213 -22.76 6.04 -16.72
N ALA A 214 -23.03 7.28 -17.11
CA ALA A 214 -22.47 8.46 -16.46
C ALA A 214 -22.90 8.55 -14.98
N ALA A 215 -24.17 8.27 -14.66
CA ALA A 215 -24.66 8.26 -13.29
C ALA A 215 -24.02 7.13 -12.46
N THR A 216 -23.72 6.00 -13.06
CA THR A 216 -23.02 4.89 -12.41
C THR A 216 -21.56 5.26 -12.12
N ILE A 217 -20.84 5.84 -13.09
CA ILE A 217 -19.46 6.35 -12.89
C ILE A 217 -19.45 7.38 -11.77
N GLU A 218 -20.40 8.31 -11.75
CA GLU A 218 -20.51 9.31 -10.69
C GLU A 218 -20.65 8.69 -9.29
N ARG A 219 -21.54 7.73 -9.11
CA ARG A 219 -21.72 7.05 -7.81
C ARG A 219 -20.48 6.27 -7.38
N ILE A 220 -19.80 5.60 -8.32
CA ILE A 220 -18.56 4.86 -8.02
C ILE A 220 -17.44 5.87 -7.67
N TYR A 221 -17.36 7.01 -8.38
CA TYR A 221 -16.45 8.09 -8.02
C TYR A 221 -16.71 8.65 -6.63
N GLN A 222 -17.96 8.84 -6.25
CA GLN A 222 -18.31 9.27 -4.89
C GLN A 222 -17.88 8.26 -3.83
N ALA A 223 -17.95 6.96 -4.14
CA ALA A 223 -17.44 5.91 -3.27
C ALA A 223 -15.88 5.92 -3.19
N GLN A 224 -15.20 6.24 -4.27
CA GLN A 224 -13.76 6.47 -4.28
C GLN A 224 -13.41 7.73 -3.47
N CYS A 225 -14.15 8.79 -3.67
CA CYS A 225 -13.94 10.07 -2.98
C CYS A 225 -14.07 9.96 -1.46
N ILE A 226 -15.11 9.26 -0.94
CA ILE A 226 -15.25 9.08 0.51
C ILE A 226 -14.07 8.28 1.10
N LYS A 227 -13.49 7.34 0.36
CA LYS A 227 -12.26 6.65 0.73
C LYS A 227 -11.09 7.63 0.81
N ASP A 228 -10.82 8.37 -0.27
CA ASP A 228 -9.70 9.32 -0.35
C ASP A 228 -9.78 10.40 0.74
N GLU A 229 -10.95 10.99 0.95
CA GLU A 229 -11.17 11.99 1.99
C GLU A 229 -10.95 11.40 3.39
N THR A 230 -11.38 10.16 3.61
CA THR A 230 -11.22 9.49 4.90
C THR A 230 -9.77 9.12 5.17
N MET A 231 -9.09 8.53 4.20
CA MET A 231 -7.66 8.21 4.33
C MET A 231 -6.82 9.46 4.55
N SER A 232 -7.07 10.51 3.78
CA SER A 232 -6.33 11.76 3.93
C SER A 232 -6.56 12.45 5.27
N GLU A 233 -7.79 12.40 5.81
CA GLU A 233 -8.09 12.91 7.17
C GLU A 233 -7.40 12.05 8.22
N SER A 234 -7.35 10.73 8.06
CA SER A 234 -6.62 9.83 8.96
C SER A 234 -5.14 10.21 9.00
N VAL A 235 -4.49 10.29 7.85
CA VAL A 235 -3.08 10.69 7.73
C VAL A 235 -2.85 12.06 8.39
N ALA A 236 -3.67 13.05 8.10
CA ALA A 236 -3.50 14.40 8.64
C ALA A 236 -3.68 14.45 10.17
N ARG A 237 -4.71 13.79 10.70
CA ARG A 237 -4.96 13.73 12.15
C ARG A 237 -3.79 13.11 12.92
N TYR A 238 -3.28 11.99 12.43
CA TYR A 238 -2.17 11.30 13.09
C TYR A 238 -0.85 12.05 12.92
N TYR A 239 -0.60 12.69 11.78
CA TYR A 239 0.57 13.56 11.61
C TYR A 239 0.56 14.72 12.62
N ILE A 240 -0.59 15.37 12.81
CA ILE A 240 -0.74 16.48 13.76
C ILE A 240 -0.57 16.03 15.21
N ALA A 241 -1.05 14.82 15.56
CA ALA A 241 -0.96 14.26 16.90
C ALA A 241 0.41 13.63 17.22
N ALA A 242 1.20 13.32 16.19
CA ALA A 242 2.50 12.68 16.34
C ALA A 242 3.55 13.66 16.90
N PRO A 243 4.64 13.17 17.51
CA PRO A 243 5.75 14.00 17.92
C PRO A 243 6.33 14.81 16.76
N ALA A 244 6.85 15.99 17.05
CA ALA A 244 7.48 16.85 16.05
C ALA A 244 8.56 16.07 15.25
N GLY A 245 8.56 16.26 13.94
CA GLY A 245 9.46 15.53 13.04
C GLY A 245 9.02 14.11 12.72
N ALA A 246 7.79 13.70 13.00
CA ALA A 246 7.25 12.42 12.55
C ALA A 246 7.17 12.34 11.03
N LEU A 247 7.32 11.12 10.49
CA LEU A 247 7.02 10.76 9.11
C LEU A 247 5.81 9.83 9.10
N VAL A 248 4.76 10.18 8.38
CA VAL A 248 3.65 9.26 8.10
C VAL A 248 3.91 8.57 6.76
N VAL A 249 4.00 7.25 6.77
CA VAL A 249 4.04 6.42 5.55
C VAL A 249 2.64 5.87 5.32
N HIS A 250 2.05 6.14 4.18
CA HIS A 250 0.74 5.63 3.81
C HIS A 250 0.87 4.62 2.66
N VAL A 251 0.50 3.36 2.93
CA VAL A 251 0.45 2.28 1.95
C VAL A 251 -0.98 2.21 1.39
N ASN A 252 -1.09 2.31 0.07
CA ASN A 252 -2.37 2.39 -0.64
C ASN A 252 -2.26 1.90 -2.08
N GLY A 253 -3.36 1.48 -2.66
CA GLY A 253 -3.42 1.24 -4.10
C GLY A 253 -2.99 2.47 -4.89
N ALA A 254 -2.14 2.30 -5.89
CA ALA A 254 -1.48 3.38 -6.63
C ALA A 254 -2.44 4.47 -7.12
N PHE A 255 -3.68 4.07 -7.49
CA PHE A 255 -4.68 5.02 -7.96
C PHE A 255 -5.01 6.13 -6.93
N HIS A 256 -4.91 5.85 -5.63
CA HIS A 256 -5.15 6.81 -4.56
C HIS A 256 -4.05 7.87 -4.37
N SER A 257 -2.88 7.70 -5.01
CA SER A 257 -1.75 8.63 -4.84
C SER A 257 -1.03 9.01 -6.13
N ASP A 258 -1.21 8.24 -7.21
CA ASP A 258 -0.59 8.51 -8.51
C ASP A 258 -0.90 9.92 -9.01
N TYR A 259 0.07 10.51 -9.69
CA TYR A 259 0.04 11.89 -10.16
C TYR A 259 -0.02 12.94 -9.03
N GLY A 260 0.17 12.52 -7.77
CA GLY A 260 0.00 13.35 -6.59
C GLY A 260 -1.46 13.75 -6.34
N LEU A 261 -2.42 13.01 -6.95
CA LEU A 261 -3.87 13.20 -6.88
C LEU A 261 -4.51 12.33 -5.77
N GLY A 262 -5.81 12.18 -5.78
CA GLY A 262 -6.53 11.32 -4.85
C GLY A 262 -6.28 11.68 -3.39
N THR A 263 -5.90 10.70 -2.57
CA THR A 263 -5.56 10.87 -1.16
C THR A 263 -4.37 11.80 -0.96
N ALA A 264 -3.35 11.72 -1.85
CA ALA A 264 -2.14 12.54 -1.73
C ALA A 264 -2.43 14.04 -1.86
N GLU A 265 -3.26 14.45 -2.81
CA GLU A 265 -3.70 15.84 -2.98
C GLU A 265 -4.50 16.32 -1.76
N ARG A 266 -5.41 15.48 -1.27
CA ARG A 266 -6.25 15.79 -0.11
C ARG A 266 -5.41 15.93 1.17
N VAL A 267 -4.32 15.18 1.31
CA VAL A 267 -3.35 15.38 2.40
C VAL A 267 -2.64 16.72 2.26
N LYS A 268 -2.17 17.10 1.07
CA LYS A 268 -1.56 18.42 0.84
C LYS A 268 -2.51 19.56 1.21
N ARG A 269 -3.79 19.43 0.91
CA ARG A 269 -4.83 20.39 1.30
C ARG A 269 -5.02 20.49 2.82
N ARG A 270 -4.96 19.34 3.53
CA ARG A 270 -5.13 19.26 5.00
C ARG A 270 -3.87 19.65 5.78
N LEU A 271 -2.70 19.51 5.17
CA LEU A 271 -1.39 19.78 5.75
C LEU A 271 -0.62 20.79 4.89
N PRO A 272 -1.08 22.05 4.79
CA PRO A 272 -0.43 23.04 3.94
C PRO A 272 1.02 23.29 4.39
N GLY A 273 1.94 23.37 3.44
CA GLY A 273 3.36 23.60 3.69
C GLY A 273 4.16 22.37 4.11
N LYS A 274 3.52 21.19 4.26
CA LYS A 274 4.22 19.94 4.55
C LYS A 274 4.75 19.29 3.28
N LYS A 275 5.89 18.62 3.42
CA LYS A 275 6.52 17.89 2.31
C LYS A 275 5.83 16.53 2.14
N VAL A 276 5.13 16.39 1.04
CA VAL A 276 4.47 15.12 0.65
C VAL A 276 5.19 14.56 -0.57
N SER A 277 5.54 13.29 -0.53
CA SER A 277 6.14 12.58 -1.66
C SER A 277 5.38 11.30 -1.98
N VAL A 278 5.41 10.92 -3.25
CA VAL A 278 4.78 9.70 -3.77
C VAL A 278 5.84 8.81 -4.39
N VAL A 279 5.87 7.57 -3.99
CA VAL A 279 6.55 6.45 -4.65
C VAL A 279 5.47 5.57 -5.26
N SER A 280 5.52 5.34 -6.57
CA SER A 280 4.58 4.45 -7.26
C SER A 280 5.31 3.21 -7.75
N PHE A 281 4.79 2.02 -7.42
CA PHE A 281 5.33 0.75 -7.90
C PHE A 281 4.63 0.34 -9.20
N VAL A 282 5.44 0.02 -10.21
CA VAL A 282 4.95 -0.26 -11.57
C VAL A 282 5.53 -1.59 -12.05
N PRO A 283 4.74 -2.67 -12.09
CA PRO A 283 5.22 -3.94 -12.64
C PRO A 283 5.44 -3.82 -14.16
N VAL A 284 6.55 -4.36 -14.63
CA VAL A 284 6.93 -4.44 -16.05
C VAL A 284 7.44 -5.83 -16.38
N HIS A 285 7.30 -6.25 -17.62
CA HIS A 285 7.79 -7.56 -18.06
C HIS A 285 9.31 -7.59 -18.27
N ASP A 286 9.90 -6.43 -18.54
CA ASP A 286 11.34 -6.28 -18.78
C ASP A 286 11.84 -5.02 -18.08
N LEU A 287 12.70 -5.21 -17.08
CA LEU A 287 13.30 -4.11 -16.33
C LEU A 287 14.34 -3.33 -17.15
N ASP A 288 15.02 -3.97 -18.08
CA ASP A 288 16.01 -3.30 -18.92
C ASP A 288 15.36 -2.38 -19.96
N ALA A 289 14.16 -2.74 -20.40
CA ALA A 289 13.33 -1.92 -21.27
C ALA A 289 12.49 -0.87 -20.52
N ALA A 290 12.55 -0.80 -19.18
CA ALA A 290 11.77 0.15 -18.41
C ALA A 290 12.13 1.61 -18.74
N GLU A 291 11.14 2.40 -19.18
CA GLU A 291 11.30 3.79 -19.59
C GLU A 291 10.75 4.76 -18.53
N GLY A 292 11.61 5.32 -17.70
CA GLY A 292 11.22 6.29 -16.69
C GLY A 292 10.61 7.58 -17.28
N LYS A 293 11.04 8.01 -18.45
CA LYS A 293 10.52 9.22 -19.12
C LYS A 293 9.04 9.11 -19.48
N SER A 294 8.54 7.93 -19.79
CA SER A 294 7.12 7.68 -20.07
C SER A 294 6.24 7.84 -18.83
N ARG A 295 6.83 7.78 -17.64
CA ARG A 295 6.17 7.89 -16.33
C ARG A 295 6.45 9.20 -15.58
N ARG A 296 6.97 10.22 -16.30
CA ARG A 296 7.46 11.50 -15.74
C ARG A 296 6.48 12.32 -14.91
N THR A 297 5.20 12.01 -14.93
CA THR A 297 4.17 12.71 -14.14
C THR A 297 3.51 11.80 -13.12
N LEU A 298 3.90 10.51 -13.08
CA LEU A 298 3.20 9.52 -12.27
C LEU A 298 3.44 9.72 -10.77
N ALA A 299 4.70 9.88 -10.38
CA ALA A 299 5.12 10.00 -9.00
C ALA A 299 6.46 10.73 -8.89
N ASP A 300 6.89 11.09 -7.68
CA ASP A 300 8.23 11.65 -7.44
C ASP A 300 9.30 10.59 -7.72
N TYR A 301 9.02 9.35 -7.32
CA TYR A 301 9.83 8.17 -7.65
C TYR A 301 8.94 7.07 -8.22
N VAL A 302 9.41 6.44 -9.29
CA VAL A 302 8.76 5.26 -9.88
C VAL A 302 9.68 4.06 -9.67
N VAL A 303 9.20 3.07 -8.96
CA VAL A 303 9.90 1.81 -8.73
C VAL A 303 9.32 0.77 -9.67
N PHE A 304 10.09 0.43 -10.71
CA PHE A 304 9.73 -0.65 -11.61
C PHE A 304 10.03 -1.99 -10.93
N THR A 305 9.05 -2.86 -10.87
CA THR A 305 9.15 -4.26 -10.40
C THR A 305 9.04 -5.22 -11.58
N LEU A 306 9.54 -6.43 -11.44
CA LEU A 306 9.32 -7.46 -12.45
C LEU A 306 7.93 -8.07 -12.23
N ALA A 307 7.06 -7.92 -13.22
CA ALA A 307 5.74 -8.49 -13.18
C ALA A 307 5.80 -10.01 -12.94
N PRO A 308 4.91 -10.58 -12.10
CA PRO A 308 4.82 -12.03 -11.96
C PRO A 308 4.67 -12.69 -13.33
N ALA A 309 5.34 -13.83 -13.52
CA ALA A 309 5.12 -14.64 -14.71
C ALA A 309 3.63 -14.96 -14.82
N ALA A 310 3.04 -14.74 -16.01
CA ALA A 310 1.67 -15.15 -16.23
C ALA A 310 1.53 -16.63 -15.88
N HIS A 311 0.74 -16.96 -14.86
CA HIS A 311 0.39 -18.36 -14.62
C HIS A 311 -0.29 -18.87 -15.89
N PRO A 312 0.18 -19.97 -16.49
CA PRO A 312 -0.59 -20.61 -17.55
C PRO A 312 -1.97 -20.88 -16.97
N ALA A 313 -3.01 -20.39 -17.67
CA ALA A 313 -4.38 -20.68 -17.29
C ALA A 313 -4.50 -22.17 -17.02
N ALA A 314 -4.97 -22.53 -15.81
CA ALA A 314 -5.27 -23.93 -15.52
C ALA A 314 -6.19 -24.41 -16.64
N THR A 315 -5.70 -25.34 -17.46
CA THR A 315 -6.48 -25.98 -18.51
C THR A 315 -7.66 -26.68 -17.82
N PRO A 316 -8.89 -26.47 -18.29
CA PRO A 316 -10.11 -26.98 -17.63
C PRO A 316 -10.13 -28.53 -17.55
#